data_4364c428ff8aa0b9d05aa7b0b35aad22
#
_entry.id   4364c428ff8aa0b9d05aa7b0b35aad22
#
_cell.length_a   1.000
_cell.length_b   1.000
_cell.length_c   1.000
_cell.angle_alpha   90.00
_cell.angle_beta   90.00
_cell.angle_gamma   90.00
#
_symmetry.space_group_name_H-M   'P 1'
#
loop_
_entity.id
_entity.type
_entity.pdbx_description
1 polymer ?
#
loop_
_entity_poly.entity_id
_entity_poly.type
_entity_poly.pdbx_seq_one_letter_code
_entity_poly.pdbx_strand_id
1 'polypeptide(L)'
;MEQFFYTETMTVMNADADFRSLLKPSALLRYVEQISTDHARAFGMDDKFFEDHGVAFLVGKQALKFDRVPQRAETLTLTSRAQVSKHGSVKRITTLTDAEGKEVAMVDCRWIVASLAEGRILREPGWTVENFWNDTVEDELPLQLHKCKDGLTSAGKWTARYSQCDLNGHLNNAFYLDLVCDALPLEVMRKGPVTFASINYHREIPMGETAEVFYAPSADGWYVVGKHNGQTSFECYLEVGKTNV
;
A
#
# COMPACT_ATOMS: atom_id res chain seq x y z
N MET A 1 -20.96 -4.88 21.99
CA MET A 1 -20.23 -3.83 21.26
C MET A 1 -20.24 -4.22 19.81
N GLU A 2 -20.88 -3.42 18.97
CA GLU A 2 -20.84 -3.64 17.52
C GLU A 2 -19.41 -3.50 17.06
N GLN A 3 -18.92 -4.49 16.29
CA GLN A 3 -17.53 -4.55 15.88
C GLN A 3 -17.44 -3.94 14.49
N PHE A 4 -16.85 -2.75 14.39
CA PHE A 4 -16.60 -2.02 13.13
C PHE A 4 -15.29 -2.49 12.48
N PHE A 5 -15.19 -3.79 12.18
CA PHE A 5 -14.06 -4.36 11.49
C PHE A 5 -14.48 -5.54 10.60
N TYR A 6 -13.61 -5.90 9.69
CA TYR A 6 -13.77 -7.04 8.80
C TYR A 6 -12.53 -7.93 8.86
N THR A 7 -12.74 -9.25 8.89
CA THR A 7 -11.64 -10.21 8.99
C THR A 7 -11.71 -11.25 7.89
N GLU A 8 -10.54 -11.62 7.37
CA GLU A 8 -10.34 -12.73 6.45
C GLU A 8 -9.09 -13.50 6.79
N THR A 9 -8.99 -14.71 6.27
CA THR A 9 -7.75 -15.50 6.34
C THR A 9 -7.07 -15.53 4.97
N MET A 10 -5.74 -15.43 4.97
CA MET A 10 -4.93 -15.62 3.78
C MET A 10 -3.86 -16.69 4.03
N THR A 11 -3.44 -17.37 2.98
CA THR A 11 -2.25 -18.21 3.01
C THR A 11 -1.21 -17.65 2.05
N VAL A 12 0.04 -17.50 2.51
CA VAL A 12 1.13 -16.99 1.66
C VAL A 12 1.40 -17.97 0.52
N MET A 13 1.02 -17.58 -0.69
CA MET A 13 1.17 -18.41 -1.89
C MET A 13 2.63 -18.45 -2.37
N ASN A 14 2.98 -19.48 -3.15
CA ASN A 14 4.34 -19.61 -3.74
C ASN A 14 4.72 -18.36 -4.57
N ALA A 15 3.78 -17.82 -5.34
CA ALA A 15 4.03 -16.65 -6.18
C ALA A 15 4.22 -15.36 -5.38
N ASP A 16 3.72 -15.31 -4.14
CA ASP A 16 3.79 -14.15 -3.26
C ASP A 16 5.03 -14.14 -2.36
N ALA A 17 5.80 -15.23 -2.37
CA ALA A 17 7.04 -15.34 -1.64
C ALA A 17 8.26 -14.92 -2.48
N ASP A 18 9.27 -14.36 -1.81
CA ASP A 18 10.57 -14.07 -2.39
C ASP A 18 11.50 -15.30 -2.41
N PHE A 19 12.74 -15.11 -2.86
CA PHE A 19 13.76 -16.18 -2.90
C PHE A 19 14.20 -16.70 -1.52
N ARG A 20 13.79 -16.04 -0.42
CA ARG A 20 13.96 -16.51 0.98
C ARG A 20 12.74 -17.28 1.48
N SER A 21 11.74 -17.48 0.63
CA SER A 21 10.42 -18.01 1.05
C SER A 21 9.67 -17.10 2.01
N LEU A 22 9.90 -15.79 1.96
CA LEU A 22 9.25 -14.76 2.78
C LEU A 22 8.25 -13.97 1.94
N LEU A 23 7.15 -13.54 2.56
CA LEU A 23 6.12 -12.71 1.91
C LEU A 23 6.72 -11.42 1.35
N LYS A 24 6.51 -11.17 0.04
CA LYS A 24 6.90 -9.91 -0.59
C LYS A 24 6.04 -8.74 -0.09
N PRO A 25 6.60 -7.55 0.09
CA PRO A 25 5.83 -6.38 0.52
C PRO A 25 4.71 -5.99 -0.46
N SER A 26 4.93 -6.15 -1.76
CA SER A 26 3.90 -5.91 -2.79
C SER A 26 2.76 -6.91 -2.69
N ALA A 27 3.05 -8.17 -2.37
CA ALA A 27 2.03 -9.19 -2.15
C ALA A 27 1.15 -8.86 -0.94
N LEU A 28 1.76 -8.40 0.17
CA LEU A 28 1.00 -7.90 1.32
C LEU A 28 0.03 -6.78 0.91
N LEU A 29 0.48 -5.81 0.12
CA LEU A 29 -0.39 -4.72 -0.32
C LEU A 29 -1.56 -5.20 -1.20
N ARG A 30 -1.37 -6.24 -2.03
CA ARG A 30 -2.48 -6.85 -2.80
C ARG A 30 -3.54 -7.49 -1.90
N TYR A 31 -3.13 -8.20 -0.85
CA TYR A 31 -4.07 -8.73 0.14
C TYR A 31 -4.80 -7.62 0.90
N VAL A 32 -4.08 -6.53 1.26
CA VAL A 32 -4.68 -5.37 1.94
C VAL A 32 -5.67 -4.62 1.03
N GLU A 33 -5.39 -4.51 -0.26
CA GLU A 33 -6.31 -3.95 -1.24
C GLU A 33 -7.58 -4.81 -1.34
N GLN A 34 -7.43 -6.14 -1.43
CA GLN A 34 -8.56 -7.06 -1.53
C GLN A 34 -9.43 -7.00 -0.28
N ILE A 35 -8.88 -7.17 0.92
CA ILE A 35 -9.68 -7.10 2.15
C ILE A 35 -10.34 -5.73 2.36
N SER A 36 -9.72 -4.66 1.86
CA SER A 36 -10.32 -3.31 1.91
C SER A 36 -11.56 -3.22 1.03
N THR A 37 -11.52 -3.84 -0.13
CA THR A 37 -12.65 -3.95 -1.06
C THR A 37 -13.77 -4.82 -0.49
N ASP A 38 -13.42 -5.98 0.06
CA ASP A 38 -14.40 -6.92 0.61
C ASP A 38 -15.05 -6.38 1.89
N HIS A 39 -14.28 -5.65 2.72
CA HIS A 39 -14.82 -4.90 3.85
C HIS A 39 -15.86 -3.85 3.38
N ALA A 40 -15.55 -3.06 2.35
CA ALA A 40 -16.47 -2.08 1.80
C ALA A 40 -17.76 -2.75 1.27
N ARG A 41 -17.62 -3.81 0.48
CA ARG A 41 -18.73 -4.58 -0.08
C ARG A 41 -19.62 -5.21 0.99
N ALA A 42 -19.04 -5.76 2.05
CA ALA A 42 -19.76 -6.38 3.15
C ALA A 42 -20.72 -5.38 3.86
N PHE A 43 -20.42 -4.08 3.77
CA PHE A 43 -21.22 -2.99 4.33
C PHE A 43 -22.00 -2.19 3.26
N GLY A 44 -22.14 -2.74 2.04
CA GLY A 44 -22.98 -2.16 0.99
C GLY A 44 -22.31 -1.10 0.13
N MET A 45 -20.99 -0.88 0.29
CA MET A 45 -20.19 -0.02 -0.62
C MET A 45 -19.59 -0.87 -1.73
N ASP A 46 -20.43 -1.35 -2.62
CA ASP A 46 -20.06 -2.08 -3.83
C ASP A 46 -19.84 -1.13 -5.03
N ASP A 47 -19.55 -1.69 -6.20
CA ASP A 47 -19.28 -0.92 -7.41
C ASP A 47 -20.48 -0.01 -7.78
N LYS A 48 -21.72 -0.50 -7.57
CA LYS A 48 -22.92 0.28 -7.80
C LYS A 48 -23.05 1.47 -6.84
N PHE A 49 -22.69 1.28 -5.57
CA PHE A 49 -22.68 2.39 -4.59
C PHE A 49 -21.74 3.50 -5.07
N PHE A 50 -20.52 3.16 -5.51
CA PHE A 50 -19.54 4.15 -5.99
C PHE A 50 -20.02 4.86 -7.27
N GLU A 51 -20.63 4.12 -8.20
CA GLU A 51 -21.22 4.67 -9.41
C GLU A 51 -22.37 5.63 -9.09
N ASP A 52 -23.34 5.22 -8.26
CA ASP A 52 -24.51 6.01 -7.87
C ASP A 52 -24.12 7.33 -7.17
N HIS A 53 -23.01 7.33 -6.40
CA HIS A 53 -22.52 8.52 -5.71
C HIS A 53 -21.51 9.32 -6.54
N GLY A 54 -21.05 8.82 -7.68
CA GLY A 54 -20.06 9.47 -8.54
C GLY A 54 -18.70 9.67 -7.85
N VAL A 55 -18.29 8.75 -6.99
CA VAL A 55 -17.07 8.86 -6.19
C VAL A 55 -16.13 7.69 -6.40
N ALA A 56 -14.85 7.92 -6.11
CA ALA A 56 -13.83 6.89 -6.04
C ALA A 56 -12.97 7.07 -4.79
N PHE A 57 -12.45 5.95 -4.26
CA PHE A 57 -11.39 5.96 -3.26
C PHE A 57 -10.04 5.84 -3.96
N LEU A 58 -9.16 6.80 -3.71
CA LEU A 58 -7.79 6.82 -4.21
C LEU A 58 -6.82 6.66 -3.06
N VAL A 59 -5.80 5.82 -3.21
CA VAL A 59 -4.74 5.70 -2.21
C VAL A 59 -3.77 6.87 -2.37
N GLY A 60 -3.68 7.73 -1.35
CA GLY A 60 -2.73 8.83 -1.33
C GLY A 60 -1.39 8.46 -0.69
N LYS A 61 -1.43 7.67 0.38
CA LYS A 61 -0.25 7.21 1.11
C LYS A 61 -0.50 5.83 1.68
N GLN A 62 0.59 5.05 1.79
CA GLN A 62 0.60 3.78 2.50
C GLN A 62 1.91 3.64 3.28
N ALA A 63 1.84 3.00 4.44
CA ALA A 63 3.01 2.46 5.12
C ALA A 63 2.73 1.01 5.51
N LEU A 64 3.76 0.18 5.48
CA LEU A 64 3.73 -1.18 6.00
C LEU A 64 4.90 -1.41 6.95
N LYS A 65 4.68 -2.23 7.96
CA LYS A 65 5.69 -2.69 8.90
C LYS A 65 5.53 -4.18 9.12
N PHE A 66 6.63 -4.89 9.09
CA PHE A 66 6.71 -6.27 9.54
C PHE A 66 7.44 -6.33 10.88
N ASP A 67 6.78 -6.82 11.92
CA ASP A 67 7.45 -7.23 13.15
C ASP A 67 8.15 -8.57 12.94
N ARG A 68 7.57 -9.43 12.09
CA ARG A 68 8.12 -10.64 11.53
C ARG A 68 7.57 -10.84 10.12
N VAL A 69 8.43 -11.06 9.15
CA VAL A 69 7.95 -11.32 7.78
C VAL A 69 7.39 -12.74 7.70
N PRO A 70 6.12 -12.91 7.27
CA PRO A 70 5.49 -14.22 7.15
C PRO A 70 6.18 -15.12 6.14
N GLN A 71 6.15 -16.44 6.39
CA GLN A 71 6.75 -17.42 5.52
C GLN A 71 5.75 -17.97 4.50
N ARG A 72 6.26 -18.51 3.40
CA ARG A 72 5.49 -19.27 2.42
C ARG A 72 4.70 -20.39 3.09
N ALA A 73 3.46 -20.57 2.67
CA ALA A 73 2.47 -21.52 3.20
C ALA A 73 1.97 -21.21 4.62
N GLU A 74 2.40 -20.10 5.23
CA GLU A 74 1.84 -19.63 6.48
C GLU A 74 0.42 -19.09 6.27
N THR A 75 -0.50 -19.44 7.17
CA THR A 75 -1.86 -18.90 7.18
C THR A 75 -1.98 -17.81 8.25
N LEU A 76 -2.53 -16.68 7.86
CA LEU A 76 -2.64 -15.47 8.67
C LEU A 76 -4.09 -14.99 8.69
N THR A 77 -4.48 -14.32 9.76
CA THR A 77 -5.74 -13.57 9.83
C THR A 77 -5.48 -12.10 9.58
N LEU A 78 -6.19 -11.52 8.61
CA LEU A 78 -6.19 -10.09 8.34
C LEU A 78 -7.39 -9.46 9.03
N THR A 79 -7.19 -8.31 9.67
CA THR A 79 -8.26 -7.52 10.27
C THR A 79 -8.19 -6.09 9.74
N SER A 80 -9.24 -5.66 9.04
CA SER A 80 -9.35 -4.31 8.44
C SER A 80 -10.27 -3.44 9.27
N ARG A 81 -9.82 -2.24 9.63
CA ARG A 81 -10.56 -1.21 10.38
C ARG A 81 -10.46 0.12 9.66
N ALA A 82 -11.59 0.76 9.41
CA ALA A 82 -11.65 2.06 8.75
C ALA A 82 -12.11 3.13 9.73
N GLN A 83 -11.39 4.25 9.82
CA GLN A 83 -11.78 5.41 10.61
C GLN A 83 -12.58 6.37 9.74
N VAL A 84 -13.59 7.02 10.32
CA VAL A 84 -14.36 8.06 9.65
C VAL A 84 -13.46 9.14 9.02
N SER A 85 -13.86 9.62 7.86
CA SER A 85 -13.08 10.63 7.12
C SER A 85 -12.85 11.89 7.94
N LYS A 86 -11.60 12.34 7.94
CA LYS A 86 -11.21 13.66 8.47
C LYS A 86 -10.59 14.48 7.35
N HIS A 87 -11.23 15.58 6.99
CA HIS A 87 -10.76 16.49 5.92
C HIS A 87 -10.55 15.81 4.56
N GLY A 88 -11.38 14.82 4.22
CA GLY A 88 -11.31 14.09 2.95
C GLY A 88 -10.27 12.95 2.94
N SER A 89 -9.66 12.64 4.09
CA SER A 89 -8.77 11.50 4.24
C SER A 89 -9.39 10.45 5.13
N VAL A 90 -9.45 9.22 4.66
CA VAL A 90 -9.90 8.03 5.38
C VAL A 90 -8.67 7.24 5.81
N LYS A 91 -8.49 7.06 7.11
CA LYS A 91 -7.49 6.17 7.67
C LYS A 91 -8.02 4.74 7.67
N ARG A 92 -7.26 3.80 7.17
CA ARG A 92 -7.54 2.37 7.25
C ARG A 92 -6.31 1.65 7.74
N ILE A 93 -6.47 0.90 8.82
CA ILE A 93 -5.45 0.01 9.37
C ILE A 93 -5.84 -1.43 9.07
N THR A 94 -4.89 -2.18 8.52
CA THR A 94 -5.00 -3.63 8.38
C THR A 94 -3.88 -4.29 9.16
N THR A 95 -4.23 -5.13 10.12
CA THR A 95 -3.27 -5.93 10.90
C THR A 95 -3.30 -7.38 10.45
N LEU A 96 -2.14 -8.03 10.50
CA LEU A 96 -1.98 -9.45 10.24
C LEU A 96 -1.56 -10.14 11.52
N THR A 97 -2.30 -11.19 11.88
CA THR A 97 -1.96 -12.03 13.05
C THR A 97 -1.70 -13.46 12.62
N ASP A 98 -0.77 -14.13 13.32
CA ASP A 98 -0.50 -15.55 13.14
C ASP A 98 -1.54 -16.44 13.85
N ALA A 99 -1.33 -17.75 13.79
CA ALA A 99 -2.26 -18.74 14.38
C ALA A 99 -2.39 -18.62 15.91
N GLU A 100 -1.37 -18.05 16.57
CA GLU A 100 -1.35 -17.78 18.01
C GLU A 100 -2.00 -16.44 18.36
N GLY A 101 -2.47 -15.68 17.36
CA GLY A 101 -3.07 -14.35 17.53
C GLY A 101 -2.06 -13.23 17.74
N LYS A 102 -0.78 -13.49 17.51
CA LYS A 102 0.29 -12.47 17.60
C LYS A 102 0.33 -11.65 16.33
N GLU A 103 0.36 -10.32 16.45
CA GLU A 103 0.55 -9.44 15.31
C GLU A 103 1.95 -9.64 14.71
N VAL A 104 1.99 -9.79 13.38
CA VAL A 104 3.21 -9.99 12.59
C VAL A 104 3.45 -8.89 11.58
N ALA A 105 2.39 -8.19 11.18
CA ALA A 105 2.49 -7.05 10.27
C ALA A 105 1.32 -6.09 10.43
N MET A 106 1.55 -4.83 10.07
CA MET A 106 0.55 -3.78 10.01
C MET A 106 0.70 -2.98 8.71
N VAL A 107 -0.43 -2.55 8.14
CA VAL A 107 -0.46 -1.62 7.01
C VAL A 107 -1.39 -0.46 7.34
N ASP A 108 -0.88 0.76 7.19
CA ASP A 108 -1.62 2.02 7.34
C ASP A 108 -1.85 2.63 5.96
N CYS A 109 -3.11 2.67 5.53
CA CYS A 109 -3.52 3.27 4.26
C CYS A 109 -4.26 4.58 4.51
N ARG A 110 -3.92 5.61 3.74
CA ARG A 110 -4.61 6.91 3.73
C ARG A 110 -5.30 7.08 2.39
N TRP A 111 -6.60 6.86 2.41
CA TRP A 111 -7.45 6.97 1.24
C TRP A 111 -8.00 8.38 1.11
N ILE A 112 -8.22 8.80 -0.13
CA ILE A 112 -8.80 10.08 -0.49
C ILE A 112 -10.11 9.78 -1.22
N VAL A 113 -11.20 10.41 -0.81
CA VAL A 113 -12.46 10.34 -1.53
C VAL A 113 -12.46 11.43 -2.61
N ALA A 114 -12.62 11.05 -3.86
CA ALA A 114 -12.64 11.96 -4.99
C ALA A 114 -13.99 11.91 -5.72
N SER A 115 -14.47 13.07 -6.15
CA SER A 115 -15.58 13.16 -7.10
C SER A 115 -15.08 12.87 -8.50
N LEU A 116 -15.67 11.88 -9.18
CA LEU A 116 -15.33 11.53 -10.56
C LEU A 116 -15.79 12.63 -11.53
N ALA A 117 -16.93 13.28 -11.28
CA ALA A 117 -17.47 14.33 -12.14
C ALA A 117 -16.69 15.64 -12.04
N GLU A 118 -16.21 15.99 -10.83
CA GLU A 118 -15.56 17.28 -10.58
C GLU A 118 -14.02 17.17 -10.57
N GLY A 119 -13.47 15.95 -10.55
CA GLY A 119 -12.02 15.71 -10.50
C GLY A 119 -11.35 16.30 -9.25
N ARG A 120 -12.08 16.41 -8.13
CA ARG A 120 -11.58 17.02 -6.89
C ARG A 120 -11.80 16.11 -5.67
N ILE A 121 -10.98 16.35 -4.66
CA ILE A 121 -11.12 15.68 -3.35
C ILE A 121 -12.37 16.18 -2.64
N LEU A 122 -13.19 15.26 -2.16
CA LEU A 122 -14.34 15.54 -1.30
C LEU A 122 -13.89 15.52 0.16
N ARG A 123 -13.94 16.69 0.82
CA ARG A 123 -13.61 16.80 2.24
C ARG A 123 -14.66 16.14 3.13
N GLU A 124 -15.91 16.21 2.71
CA GLU A 124 -17.07 15.60 3.34
C GLU A 124 -17.89 14.93 2.23
N PRO A 125 -17.93 13.60 2.17
CA PRO A 125 -18.59 12.89 1.07
C PRO A 125 -20.12 13.06 1.03
N GLY A 126 -20.74 13.57 2.09
CA GLY A 126 -22.19 13.81 2.16
C GLY A 126 -23.04 12.55 2.35
N TRP A 127 -22.40 11.39 2.51
CA TRP A 127 -23.03 10.11 2.80
C TRP A 127 -22.31 9.42 3.97
N THR A 128 -23.01 8.51 4.62
CA THR A 128 -22.46 7.65 5.67
C THR A 128 -22.94 6.22 5.48
N VAL A 129 -22.15 5.29 5.94
CA VAL A 129 -22.51 3.86 5.94
C VAL A 129 -22.48 3.39 7.39
N GLU A 130 -23.63 2.88 7.84
CA GLU A 130 -23.79 2.44 9.20
C GLU A 130 -22.86 1.26 9.53
N ASN A 131 -22.30 1.27 10.72
CA ASN A 131 -21.42 0.20 11.25
C ASN A 131 -20.13 -0.06 10.47
N PHE A 132 -19.79 0.73 9.48
CA PHE A 132 -18.52 0.61 8.74
C PHE A 132 -17.39 1.40 9.38
N TRP A 133 -17.72 2.56 9.94
CA TRP A 133 -16.72 3.52 10.40
C TRP A 133 -16.45 3.41 11.89
N ASN A 134 -15.16 3.42 12.25
CA ASN A 134 -14.73 3.66 13.62
C ASN A 134 -14.57 5.17 13.85
N ASP A 135 -14.96 5.68 14.99
CA ASP A 135 -14.73 7.07 15.38
C ASP A 135 -13.22 7.36 15.49
N THR A 136 -12.49 6.40 16.04
CA THR A 136 -11.05 6.46 16.18
C THR A 136 -10.42 5.08 16.00
N VAL A 137 -9.35 5.01 15.20
CA VAL A 137 -8.42 3.89 15.14
C VAL A 137 -7.08 4.40 15.65
N GLU A 138 -6.65 3.97 16.83
CA GLU A 138 -5.46 4.51 17.50
C GLU A 138 -4.15 4.09 16.82
N ASP A 139 -4.11 2.85 16.28
CA ASP A 139 -2.93 2.34 15.60
C ASP A 139 -2.57 3.21 14.40
N GLU A 140 -1.28 3.46 14.19
CA GLU A 140 -0.76 4.15 13.01
C GLU A 140 0.71 3.84 12.78
N LEU A 141 1.15 4.01 11.53
CA LEU A 141 2.54 3.91 11.13
C LEU A 141 3.10 5.27 10.70
N PRO A 142 4.42 5.47 10.78
CA PRO A 142 5.06 6.65 10.23
C PRO A 142 4.82 6.76 8.72
N LEU A 143 4.14 7.81 8.28
CA LEU A 143 3.90 8.10 6.85
C LEU A 143 4.86 9.15 6.29
N GLN A 144 5.76 9.65 7.15
CA GLN A 144 6.76 10.62 6.75
C GLN A 144 7.89 9.93 6.00
N LEU A 145 8.27 10.48 4.85
CA LEU A 145 9.38 10.00 4.06
C LEU A 145 10.70 10.65 4.51
N HIS A 146 11.73 9.87 4.65
CA HIS A 146 13.10 10.36 4.76
C HIS A 146 13.64 10.66 3.35
N LYS A 147 13.27 11.86 2.84
CA LYS A 147 13.59 12.27 1.46
C LYS A 147 15.06 12.61 1.30
N CYS A 148 15.63 12.19 0.17
CA CYS A 148 16.94 12.62 -0.28
C CYS A 148 16.78 13.53 -1.52
N LYS A 149 17.33 14.74 -1.47
CA LYS A 149 17.22 15.70 -2.59
C LYS A 149 18.43 15.64 -3.53
N ASP A 150 19.58 15.29 -3.00
CA ASP A 150 20.86 15.28 -3.72
C ASP A 150 21.44 13.87 -3.76
N GLY A 151 22.32 13.61 -4.71
CA GLY A 151 23.03 12.33 -4.80
C GLY A 151 22.15 11.15 -5.26
N LEU A 152 21.05 11.44 -5.96
CA LEU A 152 20.20 10.40 -6.52
C LEU A 152 20.92 9.63 -7.63
N THR A 153 20.92 8.32 -7.53
CA THR A 153 21.42 7.40 -8.56
C THR A 153 20.28 6.96 -9.45
N SER A 154 20.47 6.96 -10.77
CA SER A 154 19.46 6.44 -11.71
C SER A 154 19.40 4.91 -11.62
N ALA A 155 18.21 4.38 -11.40
CA ALA A 155 17.89 2.95 -11.54
C ALA A 155 17.44 2.59 -12.97
N GLY A 156 17.29 3.61 -13.86
CA GLY A 156 16.82 3.43 -15.22
C GLY A 156 15.33 3.78 -15.39
N LYS A 157 14.71 3.11 -16.35
CA LYS A 157 13.31 3.37 -16.74
C LYS A 157 12.44 2.15 -16.48
N TRP A 158 11.23 2.40 -15.99
CA TRP A 158 10.22 1.38 -15.75
C TRP A 158 8.95 1.69 -16.55
N THR A 159 8.50 0.72 -17.36
CA THR A 159 7.27 0.87 -18.14
C THR A 159 6.14 0.09 -17.46
N ALA A 160 5.02 0.74 -17.19
CA ALA A 160 3.83 0.10 -16.65
C ALA A 160 3.25 -0.87 -17.70
N ARG A 161 3.32 -2.18 -17.43
CA ARG A 161 2.91 -3.23 -18.35
C ARG A 161 1.51 -3.74 -18.02
N TYR A 162 0.82 -4.33 -18.99
CA TYR A 162 -0.52 -4.89 -18.84
C TYR A 162 -0.72 -5.70 -17.56
N SER A 163 0.22 -6.61 -17.23
CA SER A 163 0.12 -7.47 -16.05
C SER A 163 0.28 -6.76 -14.69
N GLN A 164 0.61 -5.49 -14.70
CA GLN A 164 0.87 -4.67 -13.51
C GLN A 164 -0.17 -3.57 -13.34
N CYS A 165 -1.07 -3.42 -14.31
CA CYS A 165 -2.08 -2.36 -14.30
C CYS A 165 -3.42 -2.88 -13.77
N ASP A 166 -4.12 -2.01 -13.08
CA ASP A 166 -5.46 -2.25 -12.52
C ASP A 166 -6.57 -1.96 -13.55
N LEU A 167 -7.81 -2.04 -13.09
CA LEU A 167 -9.01 -1.77 -13.88
C LEU A 167 -9.13 -0.30 -14.36
N ASN A 168 -8.38 0.64 -13.74
CA ASN A 168 -8.33 2.04 -14.16
C ASN A 168 -7.30 2.28 -15.28
N GLY A 169 -6.56 1.24 -15.68
CA GLY A 169 -5.53 1.32 -16.72
C GLY A 169 -4.23 1.98 -16.26
N HIS A 170 -3.95 2.01 -14.98
CA HIS A 170 -2.71 2.54 -14.41
C HIS A 170 -1.94 1.45 -13.67
N LEU A 171 -0.65 1.68 -13.41
CA LEU A 171 0.15 0.83 -12.53
C LEU A 171 -0.56 0.73 -11.17
N ASN A 172 -0.95 -0.49 -10.80
CA ASN A 172 -1.64 -0.75 -9.53
C ASN A 172 -0.75 -0.39 -8.34
N ASN A 173 -1.33 0.20 -7.30
CA ASN A 173 -0.62 0.74 -6.14
C ASN A 173 0.30 -0.28 -5.46
N ALA A 174 -0.07 -1.56 -5.41
CA ALA A 174 0.75 -2.60 -4.80
C ALA A 174 2.04 -2.89 -5.61
N PHE A 175 2.00 -2.77 -6.94
CA PHE A 175 3.14 -3.03 -7.80
C PHE A 175 4.24 -1.95 -7.74
N TYR A 176 3.96 -0.78 -7.19
CA TYR A 176 5.00 0.21 -6.93
C TYR A 176 6.07 -0.31 -5.97
N LEU A 177 5.73 -1.20 -5.01
CA LEU A 177 6.75 -1.80 -4.15
C LEU A 177 7.61 -2.85 -4.86
N ASP A 178 7.08 -3.56 -5.87
CA ASP A 178 7.92 -4.39 -6.74
C ASP A 178 8.92 -3.51 -7.49
N LEU A 179 8.45 -2.42 -8.12
CA LEU A 179 9.29 -1.46 -8.82
C LEU A 179 10.37 -0.86 -7.89
N VAL A 180 9.99 -0.48 -6.67
CA VAL A 180 10.92 0.08 -5.65
C VAL A 180 12.00 -0.93 -5.28
N CYS A 181 11.62 -2.19 -5.03
CA CYS A 181 12.58 -3.25 -4.70
C CYS A 181 13.52 -3.56 -5.89
N ASP A 182 12.98 -3.58 -7.11
CA ASP A 182 13.76 -3.85 -8.32
C ASP A 182 14.68 -2.67 -8.71
N ALA A 183 14.36 -1.44 -8.29
CA ALA A 183 15.18 -0.27 -8.51
C ALA A 183 16.47 -0.26 -7.66
N LEU A 184 16.46 -0.96 -6.52
CA LEU A 184 17.62 -1.02 -5.65
C LEU A 184 18.65 -2.05 -6.15
N PRO A 185 19.97 -1.83 -5.88
CA PRO A 185 20.97 -2.83 -6.14
C PRO A 185 20.62 -4.19 -5.51
N LEU A 186 20.80 -5.26 -6.26
CA LEU A 186 20.43 -6.61 -5.82
C LEU A 186 21.11 -7.02 -4.48
N GLU A 187 22.35 -6.54 -4.26
CA GLU A 187 23.07 -6.77 -3.01
C GLU A 187 22.42 -6.10 -1.80
N VAL A 188 21.62 -5.04 -1.98
CA VAL A 188 20.82 -4.45 -0.91
C VAL A 188 19.69 -5.42 -0.56
N MET A 189 18.96 -5.90 -1.57
CA MET A 189 17.86 -6.84 -1.38
C MET A 189 18.32 -8.21 -0.86
N ARG A 190 19.60 -8.57 -1.08
CA ARG A 190 20.20 -9.80 -0.52
C ARG A 190 20.54 -9.71 0.97
N LYS A 191 20.65 -8.52 1.55
CA LYS A 191 21.00 -8.36 2.97
C LYS A 191 19.90 -8.80 3.92
N GLY A 192 18.62 -8.71 3.48
CA GLY A 192 17.48 -9.09 4.30
C GLY A 192 16.15 -8.81 3.61
N PRO A 193 15.03 -9.13 4.25
CA PRO A 193 13.71 -8.76 3.77
C PRO A 193 13.43 -7.27 4.01
N VAL A 194 12.48 -6.71 3.28
CA VAL A 194 11.91 -5.41 3.62
C VAL A 194 11.16 -5.55 4.95
N THR A 195 11.47 -4.69 5.91
CA THR A 195 10.84 -4.69 7.23
C THR A 195 9.91 -3.51 7.43
N PHE A 196 10.16 -2.42 6.72
CA PHE A 196 9.32 -1.23 6.70
C PHE A 196 9.33 -0.61 5.30
N ALA A 197 8.19 -0.06 4.88
CA ALA A 197 8.11 0.82 3.73
C ALA A 197 7.02 1.87 3.94
N SER A 198 7.28 3.10 3.48
CA SER A 198 6.28 4.17 3.39
C SER A 198 6.32 4.74 1.98
N ILE A 199 5.14 4.84 1.33
CA ILE A 199 5.03 5.32 -0.04
C ILE A 199 3.94 6.39 -0.15
N ASN A 200 4.26 7.47 -0.90
CA ASN A 200 3.34 8.52 -1.29
C ASN A 200 3.08 8.43 -2.79
N TYR A 201 1.82 8.38 -3.18
CA TYR A 201 1.37 8.39 -4.56
C TYR A 201 0.95 9.82 -4.92
N HIS A 202 1.56 10.39 -5.97
CA HIS A 202 1.29 11.76 -6.41
C HIS A 202 0.55 11.80 -7.75
N ARG A 203 0.94 10.89 -8.66
CA ARG A 203 0.36 10.76 -10.00
C ARG A 203 0.46 9.32 -10.46
N GLU A 204 -0.56 8.86 -11.15
CA GLU A 204 -0.57 7.56 -11.81
C GLU A 204 0.50 7.46 -12.91
N ILE A 205 0.90 6.23 -13.20
CA ILE A 205 1.67 5.86 -14.39
C ILE A 205 0.73 5.05 -15.28
N PRO A 206 0.22 5.62 -16.40
CA PRO A 206 -0.70 4.91 -17.28
C PRO A 206 -0.05 3.68 -17.93
N MET A 207 -0.87 2.70 -18.27
CA MET A 207 -0.43 1.49 -18.98
C MET A 207 0.29 1.85 -20.29
N GLY A 208 1.47 1.26 -20.47
CA GLY A 208 2.34 1.52 -21.63
C GLY A 208 3.26 2.73 -21.45
N GLU A 209 3.05 3.57 -20.46
CA GLU A 209 3.89 4.73 -20.19
C GLU A 209 5.06 4.38 -19.23
N THR A 210 6.07 5.26 -19.23
CA THR A 210 7.36 4.98 -18.59
C THR A 210 7.70 6.04 -17.56
N ALA A 211 8.12 5.61 -16.38
CA ALA A 211 8.73 6.45 -15.35
C ALA A 211 10.24 6.27 -15.31
N GLU A 212 10.95 7.35 -15.04
CA GLU A 212 12.37 7.34 -14.67
C GLU A 212 12.48 7.15 -13.16
N VAL A 213 13.28 6.19 -12.72
CA VAL A 213 13.38 5.81 -11.31
C VAL A 213 14.76 6.11 -10.78
N PHE A 214 14.83 6.69 -9.60
CA PHE A 214 16.04 7.07 -8.91
C PHE A 214 16.00 6.58 -7.48
N TYR A 215 17.19 6.31 -6.89
CA TYR A 215 17.33 5.93 -5.49
C TYR A 215 18.55 6.57 -4.84
N ALA A 216 18.54 6.67 -3.52
CA ALA A 216 19.67 7.04 -2.71
C ALA A 216 19.58 6.40 -1.31
N PRO A 217 20.71 6.16 -0.61
CA PRO A 217 20.70 5.89 0.82
C PRO A 217 20.06 7.07 1.57
N SER A 218 19.23 6.78 2.56
CA SER A 218 18.59 7.82 3.39
C SER A 218 18.26 7.27 4.76
N ALA A 219 18.66 7.97 5.83
CA ALA A 219 18.56 7.48 7.19
C ALA A 219 19.12 6.05 7.31
N ASP A 220 18.36 5.12 7.91
CA ASP A 220 18.72 3.71 8.06
C ASP A 220 18.27 2.82 6.89
N GLY A 221 17.74 3.44 5.83
CA GLY A 221 17.15 2.76 4.68
C GLY A 221 17.49 3.41 3.34
N TRP A 222 16.49 3.41 2.46
CA TRP A 222 16.62 3.84 1.07
C TRP A 222 15.43 4.72 0.68
N TYR A 223 15.74 5.82 0.02
CA TYR A 223 14.74 6.66 -0.65
C TYR A 223 14.72 6.30 -2.13
N VAL A 224 13.50 6.10 -2.67
CA VAL A 224 13.27 5.82 -4.09
C VAL A 224 12.21 6.79 -4.60
N VAL A 225 12.44 7.37 -5.76
CA VAL A 225 11.50 8.30 -6.40
C VAL A 225 11.34 7.95 -7.87
N GLY A 226 10.09 7.90 -8.34
CA GLY A 226 9.74 7.75 -9.74
C GLY A 226 9.20 9.03 -10.33
N LYS A 227 9.65 9.38 -11.53
CA LYS A 227 9.20 10.55 -12.30
C LYS A 227 8.58 10.12 -13.62
N HIS A 228 7.37 10.56 -13.87
CA HIS A 228 6.66 10.37 -15.13
C HIS A 228 6.47 11.73 -15.79
N ASN A 229 6.89 11.86 -17.05
CA ASN A 229 6.86 13.15 -17.80
C ASN A 229 7.51 14.32 -17.01
N GLY A 230 8.65 14.05 -16.34
CA GLY A 230 9.39 15.04 -15.54
C GLY A 230 8.74 15.42 -14.22
N GLN A 231 7.57 14.88 -13.88
CA GLN A 231 6.87 15.14 -12.62
C GLN A 231 6.95 13.92 -11.69
N THR A 232 7.05 14.16 -10.39
CA THR A 232 7.07 13.09 -9.40
C THR A 232 5.74 12.31 -9.45
N SER A 233 5.84 11.01 -9.72
CA SER A 233 4.72 10.07 -9.70
C SER A 233 4.56 9.44 -8.32
N PHE A 234 5.65 8.95 -7.75
CA PHE A 234 5.67 8.40 -6.40
C PHE A 234 6.99 8.68 -5.70
N GLU A 235 6.95 8.59 -4.38
CA GLU A 235 8.12 8.61 -3.50
C GLU A 235 7.97 7.51 -2.47
N CYS A 236 9.05 6.80 -2.20
CA CYS A 236 9.07 5.71 -1.22
C CYS A 236 10.31 5.81 -0.34
N TYR A 237 10.15 5.50 0.93
CA TYR A 237 11.23 5.17 1.85
C TYR A 237 11.05 3.72 2.30
N LEU A 238 12.12 2.93 2.30
CA LEU A 238 12.06 1.55 2.78
C LEU A 238 13.30 1.16 3.58
N GLU A 239 13.11 0.21 4.49
CA GLU A 239 14.17 -0.39 5.30
C GLU A 239 14.29 -1.88 4.96
N VAL A 240 15.54 -2.32 4.85
CA VAL A 240 15.87 -3.73 4.65
C VAL A 240 16.48 -4.24 5.94
N GLY A 241 15.82 -5.21 6.57
CA GLY A 241 16.27 -5.81 7.82
C GLY A 241 17.55 -6.61 7.64
N LYS A 242 18.24 -6.87 8.74
CA LYS A 242 19.33 -7.83 8.75
C LYS A 242 18.74 -9.24 8.82
N THR A 243 19.21 -10.14 7.95
CA THR A 243 18.93 -11.57 8.14
C THR A 243 19.68 -11.99 9.40
N ASN A 244 18.98 -12.28 10.48
CA ASN A 244 19.59 -13.04 11.56
C ASN A 244 19.79 -14.46 11.01
N VAL A 245 21.00 -14.75 10.54
CA VAL A 245 21.45 -16.09 10.17
C VAL A 245 21.75 -16.85 11.47
#